data_898d59423276d91bf5a2fb1bb8a24c7e
#
_entry.id   898d59423276d91bf5a2fb1bb8a24c7e
#
_cell.length_a   1.000
_cell.length_b   1.000
_cell.length_c   1.000
_cell.angle_alpha   90.00
_cell.angle_beta   90.00
_cell.angle_gamma   90.00
#
_symmetry.space_group_name_H-M   'P 1'
#
loop_
_entity.id
_entity.type
_entity.pdbx_description
1 polymer ?
#
loop_
_entity_poly.entity_id
_entity_poly.type
_entity_poly.pdbx_seq_one_letter_code
_entity_poly.pdbx_strand_id
1 'polypeptide(L)'
;NEMKKGILYFSAIILVLASIAFVEKSKPGSPLHIAKVVGAVQDKQISTIEDNSGDWLTYGRNYGEERFSPLGQITKDNVGQLGLVWSLNLGTKRGIEATPLVVDGIMFLSGPWSVVYAINTRNGKLLWTYDPQVPKEFGEKACCDVVNRGVAMYKGNIFVGTLDGRLVSINAATGKKKWEVLTV
;
A
#
# COMPACT_ATOMS: atom_id res chain seq x y z
N ASN A 1 50.16 21.45 -3.29
CA ASN A 1 49.73 20.69 -2.09
C ASN A 1 48.29 21.09 -1.65
N GLU A 2 47.89 22.33 -1.83
CA GLU A 2 46.55 22.85 -1.50
C GLU A 2 45.48 22.34 -2.44
N MET A 3 45.75 22.23 -3.73
CA MET A 3 44.83 21.76 -4.75
C MET A 3 44.43 20.28 -4.54
N LYS A 4 45.37 19.43 -4.11
CA LYS A 4 45.09 18.01 -3.81
C LYS A 4 44.22 17.85 -2.57
N LYS A 5 44.35 18.72 -1.54
CA LYS A 5 43.48 18.72 -0.37
C LYS A 5 42.05 19.12 -0.70
N GLY A 6 41.87 20.16 -1.55
CA GLY A 6 40.54 20.59 -2.00
C GLY A 6 39.77 19.50 -2.77
N ILE A 7 40.46 18.77 -3.66
CA ILE A 7 39.83 17.64 -4.40
C ILE A 7 39.45 16.50 -3.47
N LEU A 8 40.25 16.20 -2.44
CA LEU A 8 39.95 15.15 -1.47
C LEU A 8 38.69 15.47 -0.63
N TYR A 9 38.57 16.73 -0.17
CA TYR A 9 37.40 17.18 0.59
C TYR A 9 36.15 17.21 -0.26
N PHE A 10 36.23 17.63 -1.52
CA PHE A 10 35.10 17.66 -2.42
C PHE A 10 34.59 16.23 -2.74
N SER A 11 35.50 15.28 -2.95
CA SER A 11 35.15 13.87 -3.17
C SER A 11 34.54 13.22 -1.93
N ALA A 12 35.05 13.57 -0.71
CA ALA A 12 34.48 13.05 0.53
C ALA A 12 33.07 13.59 0.80
N ILE A 13 32.81 14.87 0.51
CA ILE A 13 31.48 15.48 0.65
C ILE A 13 30.49 14.85 -0.31
N ILE A 14 30.86 14.59 -1.57
CA ILE A 14 30.00 13.93 -2.56
C ILE A 14 29.64 12.50 -2.11
N LEU A 15 30.61 11.75 -1.57
CA LEU A 15 30.39 10.39 -1.05
C LEU A 15 29.44 10.37 0.15
N VAL A 16 29.57 11.32 1.08
CA VAL A 16 28.69 11.46 2.25
C VAL A 16 27.26 11.84 1.82
N LEU A 17 27.11 12.79 0.91
CA LEU A 17 25.80 13.18 0.38
C LEU A 17 25.15 12.03 -0.40
N ALA A 18 25.91 11.25 -1.17
CA ALA A 18 25.39 10.08 -1.87
C ALA A 18 24.93 8.98 -0.90
N SER A 19 25.67 8.73 0.18
CA SER A 19 25.29 7.76 1.21
C SER A 19 24.06 8.18 2.01
N ILE A 20 23.92 9.45 2.34
CA ILE A 20 22.74 10.01 3.01
C ILE A 20 21.50 9.87 2.09
N ALA A 21 21.61 10.23 0.81
CA ALA A 21 20.54 10.09 -0.16
C ALA A 21 20.13 8.62 -0.38
N PHE A 22 21.08 7.68 -0.33
CA PHE A 22 20.81 6.25 -0.44
C PHE A 22 20.06 5.71 0.79
N VAL A 23 20.43 6.10 2.00
CA VAL A 23 19.77 5.72 3.24
C VAL A 23 18.34 6.27 3.30
N GLU A 24 18.12 7.52 2.87
CA GLU A 24 16.79 8.11 2.85
C GLU A 24 15.85 7.42 1.83
N LYS A 25 16.39 7.04 0.68
CA LYS A 25 15.65 6.30 -0.36
C LYS A 25 15.22 4.89 0.06
N SER A 26 15.91 4.26 0.98
CA SER A 26 15.60 2.91 1.49
C SER A 26 14.69 2.90 2.72
N LYS A 27 14.32 4.06 3.25
CA LYS A 27 13.48 4.19 4.45
C LYS A 27 12.12 3.52 4.26
N PRO A 28 11.66 2.69 5.23
CA PRO A 28 10.34 2.06 5.18
C PRO A 28 9.23 3.08 4.93
N GLY A 29 8.38 2.82 3.92
CA GLY A 29 7.33 3.73 3.48
C GLY A 29 7.77 4.85 2.53
N SER A 30 9.06 4.91 2.14
CA SER A 30 9.49 5.81 1.07
C SER A 30 8.99 5.32 -0.30
N PRO A 31 8.87 6.21 -1.30
CA PRO A 31 8.47 5.80 -2.66
C PRO A 31 9.36 4.71 -3.25
N LEU A 32 10.66 4.73 -2.99
CA LEU A 32 11.57 3.70 -3.47
C LEU A 32 11.35 2.35 -2.78
N HIS A 33 11.09 2.36 -1.46
CA HIS A 33 10.72 1.15 -0.72
C HIS A 33 9.44 0.54 -1.29
N ILE A 34 8.37 1.33 -1.46
CA ILE A 34 7.09 0.88 -2.01
C ILE A 34 7.26 0.35 -3.44
N ALA A 35 8.01 1.07 -4.30
CA ALA A 35 8.28 0.62 -5.67
C ALA A 35 8.96 -0.75 -5.70
N LYS A 36 9.92 -0.99 -4.81
CA LYS A 36 10.63 -2.27 -4.69
C LYS A 36 9.70 -3.39 -4.25
N VAL A 37 8.98 -3.23 -3.14
CA VAL A 37 8.19 -4.31 -2.54
C VAL A 37 6.95 -4.64 -3.35
N VAL A 38 6.22 -3.64 -3.84
CA VAL A 38 5.05 -3.86 -4.72
C VAL A 38 5.47 -4.30 -6.12
N GLY A 39 6.64 -3.83 -6.60
CA GLY A 39 7.22 -4.27 -7.88
C GLY A 39 7.55 -5.76 -7.91
N ALA A 40 7.88 -6.33 -6.76
CA ALA A 40 8.15 -7.76 -6.59
C ALA A 40 6.88 -8.61 -6.56
N VAL A 41 5.69 -8.05 -6.30
CA VAL A 41 4.43 -8.81 -6.24
C VAL A 41 4.04 -9.26 -7.64
N GLN A 42 4.18 -10.56 -7.89
CA GLN A 42 3.89 -11.26 -9.14
C GLN A 42 3.32 -12.65 -8.81
N ASP A 43 3.00 -13.44 -9.83
CA ASP A 43 2.41 -14.77 -9.65
C ASP A 43 3.20 -15.65 -8.69
N LYS A 44 4.54 -15.61 -8.79
CA LYS A 44 5.41 -16.38 -7.88
C LYS A 44 5.20 -15.98 -6.42
N GLN A 45 5.23 -14.68 -6.10
CA GLN A 45 5.05 -14.20 -4.73
C GLN A 45 3.67 -14.53 -4.17
N ILE A 46 2.63 -14.46 -5.01
CA ILE A 46 1.27 -14.80 -4.62
C ILE A 46 1.13 -16.31 -4.39
N SER A 47 1.72 -17.15 -5.26
CA SER A 47 1.64 -18.60 -5.14
C SER A 47 2.48 -19.17 -3.99
N THR A 48 3.54 -18.46 -3.56
CA THR A 48 4.41 -18.86 -2.44
C THR A 48 4.17 -18.03 -1.18
N ILE A 49 3.00 -17.41 -1.02
CA ILE A 49 2.69 -16.53 0.12
C ILE A 49 2.78 -17.27 1.46
N GLU A 50 2.64 -18.60 1.45
CA GLU A 50 2.75 -19.43 2.65
C GLU A 50 4.13 -19.31 3.31
N ASP A 51 5.18 -19.06 2.51
CA ASP A 51 6.55 -18.86 2.97
C ASP A 51 6.75 -17.48 3.63
N ASN A 52 5.82 -16.55 3.43
CA ASN A 52 5.84 -15.19 3.99
C ASN A 52 4.59 -14.93 4.84
N SER A 53 4.71 -15.18 6.14
CA SER A 53 3.60 -15.02 7.09
C SER A 53 3.17 -13.57 7.34
N GLY A 54 4.04 -12.58 7.02
CA GLY A 54 3.79 -11.15 7.31
C GLY A 54 2.95 -10.42 6.26
N ASP A 55 2.83 -10.97 5.05
CA ASP A 55 2.17 -10.31 3.94
C ASP A 55 0.75 -10.86 3.68
N TRP A 56 -0.10 -10.01 3.07
CA TRP A 56 -1.46 -10.33 2.64
C TRP A 56 -1.67 -9.76 1.23
N LEU A 57 -1.36 -10.55 0.19
CA LEU A 57 -1.18 -10.07 -1.17
C LEU A 57 -2.44 -10.10 -2.04
N THR A 58 -3.43 -10.91 -1.66
CA THR A 58 -4.73 -11.02 -2.37
C THR A 58 -5.88 -10.92 -1.37
N TYR A 59 -7.11 -10.84 -1.86
CA TYR A 59 -8.31 -10.73 -1.05
C TYR A 59 -8.42 -11.84 0.01
N GLY A 60 -8.17 -13.09 -0.35
CA GLY A 60 -8.17 -14.23 0.56
C GLY A 60 -6.79 -14.66 1.04
N ARG A 61 -5.76 -13.84 0.89
CA ARG A 61 -4.35 -14.02 1.17
C ARG A 61 -3.62 -14.88 0.14
N ASN A 62 -4.14 -16.03 -0.24
CA ASN A 62 -3.60 -16.96 -1.25
C ASN A 62 -4.63 -17.28 -2.33
N TYR A 63 -4.25 -18.05 -3.34
CA TYR A 63 -5.17 -18.48 -4.40
C TYR A 63 -6.26 -19.45 -3.92
N GLY A 64 -6.05 -20.10 -2.78
CA GLY A 64 -7.07 -20.96 -2.12
C GLY A 64 -8.16 -20.17 -1.41
N GLU A 65 -8.02 -18.83 -1.29
CA GLU A 65 -8.98 -17.93 -0.58
C GLU A 65 -9.24 -18.38 0.88
N GLU A 66 -8.24 -18.97 1.53
CA GLU A 66 -8.39 -19.57 2.87
C GLU A 66 -8.57 -18.53 3.97
N ARG A 67 -8.14 -17.27 3.74
CA ARG A 67 -8.24 -16.17 4.71
C ARG A 67 -7.60 -16.48 6.06
N PHE A 68 -6.62 -17.36 6.05
CA PHE A 68 -5.89 -17.79 7.23
C PHE A 68 -4.55 -17.07 7.34
N SER A 69 -4.22 -16.54 8.54
CA SER A 69 -2.90 -15.99 8.85
C SER A 69 -2.10 -17.01 9.68
N PRO A 70 -0.91 -17.42 9.24
CA PRO A 70 -0.05 -18.31 10.00
C PRO A 70 0.72 -17.60 11.12
N LEU A 71 0.49 -16.30 11.35
CA LEU A 71 1.12 -15.54 12.43
C LEU A 71 0.72 -16.13 13.78
N GLY A 72 1.70 -16.48 14.61
CA GLY A 72 1.50 -17.13 15.91
C GLY A 72 1.80 -16.24 17.13
N GLN A 73 2.07 -14.93 16.93
CA GLN A 73 2.42 -14.03 18.04
C GLN A 73 1.23 -13.74 18.97
N ILE A 74 0.00 -13.76 18.44
CA ILE A 74 -1.21 -13.58 19.23
C ILE A 74 -1.80 -14.94 19.52
N THR A 75 -1.97 -15.26 20.81
CA THR A 75 -2.47 -16.54 21.30
C THR A 75 -3.62 -16.33 22.27
N LYS A 76 -4.26 -17.41 22.67
CA LYS A 76 -5.31 -17.38 23.71
C LYS A 76 -4.80 -16.77 25.03
N ASP A 77 -3.52 -16.97 25.34
CA ASP A 77 -2.94 -16.55 26.62
C ASP A 77 -2.57 -15.06 26.64
N ASN A 78 -2.33 -14.43 25.47
CA ASN A 78 -1.91 -13.03 25.41
C ASN A 78 -2.88 -12.10 24.68
N VAL A 79 -3.94 -12.61 24.06
CA VAL A 79 -4.93 -11.77 23.34
C VAL A 79 -5.56 -10.70 24.23
N GLY A 80 -5.77 -10.97 25.52
CA GLY A 80 -6.30 -10.01 26.50
C GLY A 80 -5.35 -8.84 26.79
N GLN A 81 -4.09 -8.90 26.36
CA GLN A 81 -3.08 -7.85 26.56
C GLN A 81 -2.95 -6.93 25.33
N LEU A 82 -3.76 -7.15 24.27
CA LEU A 82 -3.71 -6.30 23.08
C LEU A 82 -4.14 -4.88 23.41
N GLY A 83 -3.36 -3.91 22.90
CA GLY A 83 -3.64 -2.49 23.00
C GLY A 83 -3.63 -1.80 21.64
N LEU A 84 -4.27 -0.64 21.56
CA LEU A 84 -4.27 0.19 20.36
C LEU A 84 -2.88 0.81 20.15
N VAL A 85 -2.20 0.49 19.03
CA VAL A 85 -0.89 1.05 18.67
C VAL A 85 -1.07 2.37 17.92
N TRP A 86 -2.00 2.42 16.98
CA TRP A 86 -2.34 3.63 16.23
C TRP A 86 -3.76 3.54 15.66
N SER A 87 -4.30 4.70 15.29
CA SER A 87 -5.54 4.81 14.54
C SER A 87 -5.38 5.89 13.47
N LEU A 88 -6.13 5.76 12.37
CA LEU A 88 -6.13 6.73 11.27
C LEU A 88 -7.57 7.09 10.91
N ASN A 89 -7.90 8.39 11.00
CA ASN A 89 -9.17 8.90 10.51
C ASN A 89 -9.07 9.14 8.99
N LEU A 90 -9.91 8.45 8.21
CA LEU A 90 -9.96 8.58 6.75
C LEU A 90 -10.88 9.72 6.27
N GLY A 91 -11.42 10.53 7.17
CA GLY A 91 -12.25 11.69 6.83
C GLY A 91 -13.64 11.33 6.31
N THR A 92 -14.10 10.10 6.52
CA THR A 92 -15.44 9.64 6.12
C THR A 92 -16.23 9.14 7.33
N LYS A 93 -17.57 9.30 7.28
CA LYS A 93 -18.50 8.70 8.22
C LYS A 93 -19.16 7.42 7.67
N ARG A 94 -18.85 7.06 6.42
CA ARG A 94 -19.38 5.86 5.76
C ARG A 94 -18.53 4.64 6.13
N GLY A 95 -19.11 3.45 6.06
CA GLY A 95 -18.43 2.20 6.37
C GLY A 95 -17.25 1.89 5.46
N ILE A 96 -16.25 1.22 6.02
CA ILE A 96 -15.10 0.66 5.29
C ILE A 96 -15.30 -0.86 5.25
N GLU A 97 -15.48 -1.42 4.05
CA GLU A 97 -15.72 -2.86 3.85
C GLU A 97 -14.56 -3.55 3.13
N ALA A 98 -13.51 -2.82 2.81
CA ALA A 98 -12.38 -3.35 2.06
C ALA A 98 -11.55 -4.33 2.89
N THR A 99 -11.13 -5.44 2.26
CA THR A 99 -10.02 -6.24 2.76
C THR A 99 -8.71 -5.53 2.45
N PRO A 100 -7.92 -5.15 3.46
CA PRO A 100 -6.63 -4.51 3.22
C PRO A 100 -5.63 -5.50 2.61
N LEU A 101 -4.85 -5.05 1.63
CA LEU A 101 -3.66 -5.76 1.17
C LEU A 101 -2.42 -5.21 1.87
N VAL A 102 -1.52 -6.10 2.26
CA VAL A 102 -0.29 -5.71 2.99
C VAL A 102 0.92 -6.37 2.35
N VAL A 103 1.95 -5.57 2.09
CA VAL A 103 3.27 -6.05 1.65
C VAL A 103 4.38 -5.27 2.36
N ASP A 104 5.26 -5.96 3.04
CA ASP A 104 6.38 -5.42 3.83
C ASP A 104 6.01 -4.16 4.66
N GLY A 105 4.88 -4.27 5.38
CA GLY A 105 4.39 -3.20 6.25
C GLY A 105 3.77 -1.99 5.53
N ILE A 106 3.47 -2.10 4.24
CA ILE A 106 2.68 -1.12 3.49
C ILE A 106 1.29 -1.71 3.25
N MET A 107 0.27 -1.01 3.72
CA MET A 107 -1.13 -1.37 3.54
C MET A 107 -1.77 -0.55 2.42
N PHE A 108 -2.53 -1.23 1.57
CA PHE A 108 -3.40 -0.60 0.58
C PHE A 108 -4.84 -1.03 0.84
N LEU A 109 -5.74 -0.07 0.89
CA LEU A 109 -7.17 -0.35 1.03
C LEU A 109 -7.99 0.67 0.25
N SER A 110 -9.22 0.28 -0.11
CA SER A 110 -10.22 1.21 -0.64
C SER A 110 -11.22 1.60 0.45
N GLY A 111 -11.73 2.81 0.32
CA GLY A 111 -12.83 3.34 1.12
C GLY A 111 -14.06 3.65 0.27
N PRO A 112 -15.05 4.33 0.84
CA PRO A 112 -16.22 4.81 0.12
C PRO A 112 -15.84 5.63 -1.11
N TRP A 113 -16.70 5.62 -2.13
CA TRP A 113 -16.46 6.29 -3.41
C TRP A 113 -15.21 5.78 -4.15
N SER A 114 -14.75 4.55 -3.80
CA SER A 114 -13.56 3.92 -4.39
C SER A 114 -12.25 4.71 -4.18
N VAL A 115 -12.21 5.55 -3.15
CA VAL A 115 -10.97 6.25 -2.74
C VAL A 115 -9.95 5.22 -2.26
N VAL A 116 -8.71 5.30 -2.72
CA VAL A 116 -7.64 4.36 -2.35
C VAL A 116 -6.62 5.04 -1.45
N TYR A 117 -6.18 4.33 -0.43
CA TYR A 117 -5.21 4.79 0.57
C TYR A 117 -4.00 3.87 0.61
N ALA A 118 -2.81 4.46 0.77
CA ALA A 118 -1.60 3.73 1.17
C ALA A 118 -1.14 4.19 2.55
N ILE A 119 -0.88 3.24 3.43
CA ILE A 119 -0.61 3.49 4.85
C ILE A 119 0.62 2.70 5.27
N ASN A 120 1.51 3.32 6.04
CA ASN A 120 2.57 2.61 6.73
C ASN A 120 2.00 1.95 7.99
N THR A 121 1.95 0.61 8.02
CA THR A 121 1.35 -0.14 9.13
C THR A 121 2.13 -0.05 10.42
N ARG A 122 3.41 0.30 10.36
CA ARG A 122 4.28 0.42 11.55
C ARG A 122 3.91 1.60 12.44
N ASN A 123 3.28 2.65 11.87
CA ASN A 123 3.00 3.89 12.62
C ASN A 123 1.68 4.57 12.22
N GLY A 124 0.86 3.94 11.38
CA GLY A 124 -0.41 4.49 10.90
C GLY A 124 -0.30 5.70 9.97
N LYS A 125 0.92 6.05 9.50
CA LYS A 125 1.09 7.24 8.64
C LYS A 125 0.46 7.01 7.28
N LEU A 126 -0.45 7.91 6.89
CA LEU A 126 -0.95 8.01 5.52
C LEU A 126 0.19 8.44 4.58
N LEU A 127 0.47 7.62 3.56
CA LEU A 127 1.53 7.84 2.58
C LEU A 127 1.02 8.62 1.37
N TRP A 128 -0.14 8.20 0.85
CA TRP A 128 -0.87 8.90 -0.20
C TRP A 128 -2.34 8.48 -0.22
N THR A 129 -3.16 9.30 -0.87
CA THR A 129 -4.56 9.06 -1.18
C THR A 129 -4.77 9.26 -2.68
N TYR A 130 -5.57 8.40 -3.31
CA TYR A 130 -6.07 8.56 -4.65
C TYR A 130 -7.59 8.60 -4.63
N ASP A 131 -8.19 9.71 -5.10
CA ASP A 131 -9.63 9.86 -5.27
C ASP A 131 -9.98 9.78 -6.77
N PRO A 132 -10.75 8.75 -7.21
CA PRO A 132 -11.17 8.60 -8.60
C PRO A 132 -12.22 9.61 -9.04
N GLN A 133 -12.70 10.49 -8.15
CA GLN A 133 -13.72 11.50 -8.42
C GLN A 133 -15.00 10.89 -9.04
N VAL A 134 -15.51 9.81 -8.41
CA VAL A 134 -16.76 9.17 -8.86
C VAL A 134 -17.91 10.18 -8.77
N PRO A 135 -18.68 10.39 -9.86
CA PRO A 135 -19.83 11.29 -9.85
C PRO A 135 -20.90 10.85 -8.84
N LYS A 136 -21.51 11.80 -8.13
CA LYS A 136 -22.42 11.53 -7.01
C LYS A 136 -23.69 10.77 -7.41
N GLU A 137 -24.15 10.95 -8.65
CA GLU A 137 -25.30 10.22 -9.19
C GLU A 137 -25.14 8.68 -9.21
N PHE A 138 -23.89 8.18 -9.22
CA PHE A 138 -23.64 6.74 -9.11
C PHE A 138 -23.95 6.19 -7.72
N GLY A 139 -23.97 7.03 -6.69
CA GLY A 139 -24.37 6.63 -5.35
C GLY A 139 -25.82 6.18 -5.24
N GLU A 140 -26.70 6.75 -6.05
CA GLU A 140 -28.13 6.37 -6.10
C GLU A 140 -28.34 4.97 -6.72
N LYS A 141 -27.39 4.51 -7.54
CA LYS A 141 -27.41 3.19 -8.19
C LYS A 141 -26.79 2.11 -7.31
N ALA A 142 -26.12 2.46 -6.24
CA ALA A 142 -25.47 1.53 -5.33
C ALA A 142 -26.48 0.94 -4.34
N CYS A 143 -26.60 -0.40 -4.32
CA CYS A 143 -27.56 -1.09 -3.45
C CYS A 143 -27.23 -0.98 -1.95
N CYS A 144 -25.94 -0.81 -1.59
CA CYS A 144 -25.41 -1.06 -0.25
C CYS A 144 -24.50 0.08 0.20
N ASP A 145 -24.87 1.34 -0.06
CA ASP A 145 -24.02 2.51 0.05
C ASP A 145 -22.88 2.51 -0.99
N VAL A 146 -22.06 3.54 -0.98
CA VAL A 146 -20.94 3.76 -1.93
C VAL A 146 -19.67 3.01 -1.52
N VAL A 147 -19.83 1.80 -1.01
CA VAL A 147 -18.75 0.96 -0.51
C VAL A 147 -17.86 0.44 -1.65
N ASN A 148 -16.63 0.11 -1.31
CA ASN A 148 -15.70 -0.60 -2.17
C ASN A 148 -15.00 -1.69 -1.35
N ARG A 149 -14.90 -2.91 -1.89
CA ARG A 149 -14.47 -4.09 -1.12
C ARG A 149 -12.99 -4.42 -1.24
N GLY A 150 -12.21 -3.59 -1.92
CA GLY A 150 -10.77 -3.76 -1.95
C GLY A 150 -10.12 -3.36 -3.25
N VAL A 151 -8.82 -3.58 -3.29
CA VAL A 151 -7.94 -3.33 -4.43
C VAL A 151 -7.22 -4.61 -4.81
N ALA A 152 -6.63 -4.65 -6.00
CA ALA A 152 -5.65 -5.67 -6.38
C ALA A 152 -4.27 -5.03 -6.50
N MET A 153 -3.21 -5.85 -6.34
CA MET A 153 -1.83 -5.42 -6.35
C MET A 153 -1.01 -6.32 -7.29
N TYR A 154 -0.32 -5.72 -8.25
CA TYR A 154 0.51 -6.49 -9.19
C TYR A 154 1.56 -5.63 -9.87
N LYS A 155 2.83 -6.09 -9.92
CA LYS A 155 3.95 -5.47 -10.64
C LYS A 155 4.06 -3.95 -10.46
N GLY A 156 4.06 -3.48 -9.20
CA GLY A 156 4.23 -2.07 -8.86
C GLY A 156 2.98 -1.20 -9.04
N ASN A 157 1.82 -1.81 -9.30
CA ASN A 157 0.57 -1.10 -9.49
C ASN A 157 -0.49 -1.58 -8.49
N ILE A 158 -1.39 -0.67 -8.17
CA ILE A 158 -2.64 -0.92 -7.47
C ILE A 158 -3.77 -0.75 -8.47
N PHE A 159 -4.71 -1.68 -8.47
CA PHE A 159 -5.89 -1.66 -9.33
C PHE A 159 -7.15 -1.54 -8.50
N VAL A 160 -8.06 -0.68 -8.91
CA VAL A 160 -9.37 -0.51 -8.26
C VAL A 160 -10.47 -0.44 -9.31
N GLY A 161 -11.53 -1.22 -9.11
CA GLY A 161 -12.79 -1.04 -9.80
C GLY A 161 -13.57 0.07 -9.12
N THR A 162 -14.01 1.07 -9.87
CA THR A 162 -14.75 2.20 -9.33
C THR A 162 -16.27 2.00 -9.47
N LEU A 163 -17.03 2.68 -8.61
CA LEU A 163 -18.48 2.54 -8.59
C LEU A 163 -19.17 2.96 -9.91
N ASP A 164 -18.52 3.83 -10.68
CA ASP A 164 -18.97 4.29 -12.00
C ASP A 164 -18.48 3.41 -13.16
N GLY A 165 -18.00 2.19 -12.86
CA GLY A 165 -17.67 1.17 -13.86
C GLY A 165 -16.29 1.28 -14.49
N ARG A 166 -15.40 2.14 -13.99
CA ARG A 166 -14.01 2.20 -14.48
C ARG A 166 -13.13 1.20 -13.75
N LEU A 167 -12.16 0.64 -14.45
CA LEU A 167 -10.98 0.02 -13.87
C LEU A 167 -9.81 1.02 -13.93
N VAL A 168 -9.20 1.29 -12.78
CA VAL A 168 -8.11 2.29 -12.66
C VAL A 168 -6.84 1.59 -12.20
N SER A 169 -5.71 1.91 -12.86
CA SER A 169 -4.36 1.52 -12.45
C SER A 169 -3.64 2.72 -11.83
N ILE A 170 -3.09 2.52 -10.63
CA ILE A 170 -2.41 3.51 -9.83
C ILE A 170 -0.97 3.05 -9.61
N ASN A 171 0.00 3.94 -9.75
CA ASN A 171 1.38 3.65 -9.35
C ASN A 171 1.45 3.52 -7.82
N ALA A 172 1.82 2.34 -7.32
CA ALA A 172 1.81 2.04 -5.90
C ALA A 172 2.74 2.94 -5.08
N ALA A 173 3.86 3.38 -5.65
CA ALA A 173 4.86 4.20 -4.96
C ALA A 173 4.41 5.66 -4.77
N THR A 174 3.60 6.18 -5.69
CA THR A 174 3.29 7.61 -5.77
C THR A 174 1.81 7.97 -5.62
N GLY A 175 0.91 6.99 -5.71
CA GLY A 175 -0.53 7.21 -5.72
C GLY A 175 -1.05 7.88 -7.01
N LYS A 176 -0.21 8.05 -8.04
CA LYS A 176 -0.62 8.69 -9.30
C LYS A 176 -1.27 7.68 -10.24
N LYS A 177 -2.40 8.09 -10.84
CA LYS A 177 -3.06 7.31 -11.90
C LYS A 177 -2.09 7.08 -13.07
N LYS A 178 -2.01 5.85 -13.54
CA LYS A 178 -1.29 5.46 -14.76
C LYS A 178 -2.22 5.40 -15.96
N TRP A 179 -3.36 4.77 -15.79
CA TRP A 179 -4.41 4.69 -16.81
C TRP A 179 -5.74 4.33 -16.14
N GLU A 180 -6.80 4.53 -16.89
CA GLU A 180 -8.15 4.06 -16.56
C GLU A 180 -8.87 3.63 -17.83
N VAL A 181 -9.83 2.74 -17.68
CA VAL A 181 -10.69 2.27 -18.77
C VAL A 181 -12.09 2.03 -18.23
N LEU A 182 -13.11 2.41 -19.02
CA LEU A 182 -14.48 2.05 -18.73
C LEU A 182 -14.68 0.56 -19.08
N THR A 183 -15.24 -0.21 -18.15
CA THR A 183 -15.41 -1.67 -18.26
C THR A 183 -16.87 -2.10 -18.39
N VAL A 184 -17.78 -1.23 -18.02
CA VAL A 184 -19.25 -1.42 -18.08
C VAL A 184 -19.95 -0.16 -18.52
#